data_9eafb92b9b48d3a812a0574c23377662
#
_entry.id   9eafb92b9b48d3a812a0574c23377662
#
_cell.length_a   1.000
_cell.length_b   1.000
_cell.length_c   1.000
_cell.angle_alpha   90.00
_cell.angle_beta   90.00
_cell.angle_gamma   90.00
#
_symmetry.space_group_name_H-M   'P 1'
#
loop_
_entity.id
_entity.type
_entity.pdbx_description
1 polymer ?
#
loop_
_entity_poly.entity_id
_entity_poly.type
_entity_poly.pdbx_seq_one_letter_code
_entity_poly.pdbx_strand_id
1 'polypeptide(L)'
;MLTIKDGKKILTTPVSAEDLKDIHIGDVVYLNGDLTTCRDVARRRLVEEGRPLPVDVKDAAIFHAGPIIRPLEDDKFEMVSVGPTTSMRMEKFEYEFVQKSGVRVIVGKGGMGPNTERACKEFGAIHCVFPAGNAVVAATEVEEIVEAQWRDLGMPETLWHCHVNEFGPLIVSIDAEGRNLFEENKVIFNERKEKAIEEICKHVGFIK
;
A
#
# COMPACT_ATOMS: atom_id res chain seq x y z
N MET A 1 -11.16 0.81 12.73
CA MET A 1 -11.68 -0.28 13.62
C MET A 1 -11.53 -1.62 12.91
N LEU A 2 -10.98 -2.65 13.59
CA LEU A 2 -10.87 -4.04 13.06
C LEU A 2 -12.17 -4.81 13.35
N THR A 3 -12.73 -5.45 12.33
CA THR A 3 -13.86 -6.38 12.45
C THR A 3 -13.58 -7.70 11.71
N ILE A 4 -14.19 -8.79 12.16
CA ILE A 4 -14.14 -10.07 11.47
C ILE A 4 -15.55 -10.39 10.97
N LYS A 5 -15.73 -10.49 9.67
CA LYS A 5 -17.00 -10.80 9.01
C LYS A 5 -16.78 -11.86 7.95
N ASP A 6 -17.52 -12.95 8.00
CA ASP A 6 -17.45 -14.07 7.05
C ASP A 6 -16.01 -14.62 6.86
N GLY A 7 -15.21 -14.62 7.95
CA GLY A 7 -13.81 -15.06 7.94
C GLY A 7 -12.83 -14.02 7.38
N LYS A 8 -13.27 -12.84 6.95
CA LYS A 8 -12.44 -11.73 6.50
C LYS A 8 -12.08 -10.81 7.65
N LYS A 9 -10.82 -10.40 7.76
CA LYS A 9 -10.37 -9.29 8.61
C LYS A 9 -10.62 -7.99 7.86
N ILE A 10 -11.51 -7.13 8.35
CA ILE A 10 -11.86 -5.86 7.72
C ILE A 10 -11.37 -4.71 8.60
N LEU A 11 -10.50 -3.87 8.06
CA LEU A 11 -10.06 -2.62 8.65
C LEU A 11 -10.93 -1.48 8.12
N THR A 12 -11.63 -0.79 9.01
CA THR A 12 -12.43 0.39 8.66
C THR A 12 -11.75 1.65 9.18
N THR A 13 -11.50 2.63 8.31
CA THR A 13 -10.93 3.93 8.68
C THR A 13 -11.96 4.77 9.49
N PRO A 14 -11.49 5.57 10.45
CA PRO A 14 -10.12 5.69 10.92
C PRO A 14 -9.64 4.44 11.66
N VAL A 15 -8.38 4.05 11.40
CA VAL A 15 -7.71 2.88 11.99
C VAL A 15 -6.79 3.35 13.11
N SER A 16 -6.98 2.83 14.31
CA SER A 16 -6.09 3.12 15.44
C SER A 16 -4.87 2.18 15.46
N ALA A 17 -3.82 2.56 16.19
CA ALA A 17 -2.69 1.66 16.42
C ALA A 17 -3.11 0.38 17.18
N GLU A 18 -4.17 0.46 18.02
CA GLU A 18 -4.73 -0.69 18.73
C GLU A 18 -5.36 -1.71 17.77
N ASP A 19 -6.05 -1.22 16.72
CA ASP A 19 -6.67 -2.09 15.70
C ASP A 19 -5.63 -2.92 14.92
N LEU A 20 -4.37 -2.50 14.93
CA LEU A 20 -3.29 -3.15 14.17
C LEU A 20 -2.47 -4.14 15.00
N LYS A 21 -2.66 -4.22 16.32
CA LYS A 21 -1.89 -5.12 17.19
C LYS A 21 -2.06 -6.60 16.88
N ASP A 22 -3.25 -6.99 16.44
CA ASP A 22 -3.59 -8.38 16.08
C ASP A 22 -3.47 -8.64 14.57
N ILE A 23 -2.82 -7.72 13.85
CA ILE A 23 -2.54 -7.84 12.42
C ILE A 23 -1.05 -8.14 12.23
N HIS A 24 -0.76 -9.30 11.64
CA HIS A 24 0.61 -9.79 11.45
C HIS A 24 0.94 -10.01 9.98
N ILE A 25 2.23 -10.08 9.67
CA ILE A 25 2.70 -10.40 8.32
C ILE A 25 2.06 -11.70 7.80
N GLY A 26 1.62 -11.68 6.55
CA GLY A 26 0.93 -12.79 5.91
C GLY A 26 -0.59 -12.80 6.12
N ASP A 27 -1.13 -11.99 7.02
CA ASP A 27 -2.57 -11.82 7.15
C ASP A 27 -3.17 -11.24 5.87
N VAL A 28 -4.40 -11.64 5.58
CA VAL A 28 -5.21 -11.07 4.50
C VAL A 28 -6.26 -10.16 5.13
N VAL A 29 -6.21 -8.89 4.77
CA VAL A 29 -7.14 -7.89 5.26
C VAL A 29 -7.89 -7.22 4.10
N TYR A 30 -9.03 -6.62 4.41
CA TYR A 30 -9.83 -5.78 3.50
C TYR A 30 -10.00 -4.41 4.13
N LEU A 31 -10.15 -3.38 3.29
CA LEU A 31 -10.26 -2.00 3.75
C LEU A 31 -11.63 -1.43 3.44
N ASN A 32 -12.25 -0.77 4.42
CA ASN A 32 -13.43 0.06 4.27
C ASN A 32 -13.10 1.51 4.63
N GLY A 33 -13.79 2.45 3.98
CA GLY A 33 -13.69 3.88 4.27
C GLY A 33 -12.65 4.59 3.41
N ASP A 34 -11.82 5.44 4.00
CA ASP A 34 -10.98 6.39 3.26
C ASP A 34 -9.68 5.78 2.75
N LEU A 35 -9.46 5.93 1.45
CA LEU A 35 -8.24 5.54 0.74
C LEU A 35 -7.81 6.66 -0.22
N THR A 36 -6.58 7.17 -0.06
CA THR A 36 -6.05 8.23 -0.92
C THR A 36 -4.91 7.70 -1.79
N THR A 37 -4.99 7.91 -3.12
CA THR A 37 -3.84 7.58 -3.99
C THR A 37 -2.70 8.56 -3.73
N CYS A 38 -1.47 8.05 -3.58
CA CYS A 38 -0.30 8.87 -3.30
C CYS A 38 0.97 8.22 -3.85
N ARG A 39 1.63 8.88 -4.81
CA ARG A 39 2.84 8.38 -5.46
C ARG A 39 4.06 9.26 -5.18
N ASP A 40 5.09 9.10 -6.01
CA ASP A 40 6.42 9.68 -5.83
C ASP A 40 6.41 11.21 -5.70
N VAL A 41 5.71 11.91 -6.61
CA VAL A 41 5.77 13.38 -6.67
C VAL A 41 5.01 14.02 -5.52
N ALA A 42 3.85 13.47 -5.17
CA ALA A 42 3.08 13.93 -4.02
C ALA A 42 3.86 13.77 -2.71
N ARG A 43 4.56 12.64 -2.53
CA ARG A 43 5.42 12.42 -1.37
C ARG A 43 6.59 13.38 -1.31
N ARG A 44 7.23 13.64 -2.44
CA ARG A 44 8.32 14.62 -2.53
C ARG A 44 7.86 16.01 -2.13
N ARG A 45 6.65 16.43 -2.54
CA ARG A 45 6.07 17.70 -2.10
C ARG A 45 5.94 17.82 -0.58
N LEU A 46 5.48 16.76 0.08
CA LEU A 46 5.38 16.78 1.53
C LEU A 46 6.74 16.73 2.21
N VAL A 47 7.61 15.81 1.78
CA VAL A 47 8.85 15.49 2.52
C VAL A 47 9.97 16.49 2.19
N GLU A 48 10.26 16.72 0.89
CA GLU A 48 11.37 17.57 0.45
C GLU A 48 10.98 19.05 0.36
N GLU A 49 9.76 19.36 -0.12
CA GLU A 49 9.32 20.74 -0.29
C GLU A 49 8.57 21.31 0.95
N GLY A 50 8.24 20.43 1.92
CA GLY A 50 7.57 20.84 3.15
C GLY A 50 6.12 21.29 2.97
N ARG A 51 5.48 20.97 1.85
CA ARG A 51 4.08 21.35 1.58
C ARG A 51 3.14 20.40 2.33
N PRO A 52 2.26 20.89 3.20
CA PRO A 52 1.29 20.04 3.89
C PRO A 52 0.36 19.36 2.89
N LEU A 53 -0.03 18.12 3.20
CA LEU A 53 -1.04 17.43 2.40
C LEU A 53 -2.37 18.21 2.45
N PRO A 54 -3.01 18.44 1.30
CA PRO A 54 -4.31 19.12 1.24
C PRO A 54 -5.49 18.19 1.60
N VAL A 55 -5.21 16.88 1.79
CA VAL A 55 -6.16 15.85 2.21
C VAL A 55 -5.73 15.32 3.56
N ASP A 56 -6.66 15.15 4.49
CA ASP A 56 -6.37 14.48 5.76
C ASP A 56 -6.31 12.97 5.55
N VAL A 57 -5.13 12.40 5.77
CA VAL A 57 -4.89 10.96 5.69
C VAL A 57 -4.52 10.36 7.05
N LYS A 58 -4.66 11.14 8.12
CA LYS A 58 -4.38 10.67 9.47
C LYS A 58 -5.32 9.52 9.83
N ASP A 59 -4.73 8.46 10.38
CA ASP A 59 -5.44 7.24 10.74
C ASP A 59 -6.23 6.58 9.58
N ALA A 60 -5.93 6.97 8.33
CA ALA A 60 -6.53 6.46 7.10
C ALA A 60 -5.55 5.59 6.31
N ALA A 61 -5.88 5.30 5.07
CA ALA A 61 -5.07 4.51 4.16
C ALA A 61 -4.58 5.31 2.96
N ILE A 62 -3.39 4.96 2.47
CA ILE A 62 -2.87 5.44 1.20
C ILE A 62 -2.61 4.29 0.24
N PHE A 63 -2.73 4.57 -1.05
CA PHE A 63 -2.48 3.62 -2.11
C PHE A 63 -1.40 4.12 -3.06
N HIS A 64 -0.32 3.35 -3.19
CA HIS A 64 0.74 3.58 -4.18
C HIS A 64 0.20 3.24 -5.57
N ALA A 65 -0.64 4.10 -6.10
CA ALA A 65 -1.29 3.89 -7.39
C ALA A 65 -1.45 5.20 -8.17
N GLY A 66 -1.46 5.09 -9.48
CA GLY A 66 -1.86 6.16 -10.38
C GLY A 66 -3.03 5.67 -11.21
N PRO A 67 -4.25 6.16 -10.94
CA PRO A 67 -5.46 5.65 -11.58
C PRO A 67 -5.66 6.19 -13.00
N ILE A 68 -6.58 5.56 -13.71
CA ILE A 68 -7.24 6.12 -14.88
C ILE A 68 -8.61 6.61 -14.43
N ILE A 69 -8.82 7.91 -14.60
CA ILE A 69 -10.04 8.60 -14.17
C ILE A 69 -10.78 9.12 -15.39
N ARG A 70 -12.10 8.97 -15.38
CA ARG A 70 -13.01 9.62 -16.31
C ARG A 70 -13.63 10.82 -15.64
N PRO A 71 -13.41 12.05 -16.14
CA PRO A 71 -14.15 13.22 -15.69
C PRO A 71 -15.63 13.08 -16.07
N LEU A 72 -16.51 13.45 -15.16
CA LEU A 72 -17.94 13.54 -15.34
C LEU A 72 -18.38 15.00 -15.28
N GLU A 73 -19.70 15.26 -15.39
CA GLU A 73 -20.27 16.59 -15.18
C GLU A 73 -20.14 17.00 -13.69
N ASP A 74 -20.25 18.30 -13.43
CA ASP A 74 -20.23 18.88 -12.07
C ASP A 74 -18.95 18.56 -11.24
N ASP A 75 -17.77 18.55 -11.88
CA ASP A 75 -16.46 18.22 -11.29
C ASP A 75 -16.44 16.87 -10.54
N LYS A 76 -17.28 15.94 -10.98
CA LYS A 76 -17.31 14.56 -10.52
C LYS A 76 -16.35 13.68 -11.32
N PHE A 77 -15.99 12.55 -10.75
CA PHE A 77 -15.01 11.65 -11.32
C PHE A 77 -15.44 10.19 -11.17
N GLU A 78 -15.08 9.37 -12.14
CA GLU A 78 -15.27 7.92 -12.13
C GLU A 78 -13.90 7.25 -12.13
N MET A 79 -13.70 6.30 -11.23
CA MET A 79 -12.52 5.43 -11.21
C MET A 79 -12.67 4.34 -12.26
N VAL A 80 -11.96 4.46 -13.39
CA VAL A 80 -12.01 3.45 -14.46
C VAL A 80 -11.10 2.28 -14.16
N SER A 81 -9.91 2.58 -13.60
CA SER A 81 -8.92 1.56 -13.27
C SER A 81 -7.94 2.12 -12.24
N VAL A 82 -7.59 1.35 -11.22
CA VAL A 82 -6.60 1.71 -10.22
C VAL A 82 -5.76 0.51 -9.82
N GLY A 83 -4.51 0.47 -10.26
CA GLY A 83 -3.58 -0.62 -9.96
C GLY A 83 -2.33 -0.14 -9.22
N PRO A 84 -1.73 -0.99 -8.37
CA PRO A 84 -0.59 -0.61 -7.57
C PRO A 84 0.66 -0.38 -8.41
N THR A 85 1.42 0.66 -8.08
CA THR A 85 2.78 0.85 -8.57
C THR A 85 3.80 0.26 -7.60
N THR A 86 5.06 0.12 -8.03
CA THR A 86 6.14 -0.43 -7.21
C THR A 86 6.40 0.43 -5.98
N SER A 87 6.14 -0.11 -4.80
CA SER A 87 6.24 0.59 -3.52
C SER A 87 7.68 0.99 -3.16
N MET A 88 8.66 0.18 -3.49
CA MET A 88 10.08 0.43 -3.19
C MET A 88 10.59 1.79 -3.69
N ARG A 89 9.95 2.39 -4.70
CA ARG A 89 10.31 3.74 -5.16
C ARG A 89 10.04 4.82 -4.11
N MET A 90 9.06 4.61 -3.24
CA MET A 90 8.69 5.51 -2.16
C MET A 90 9.49 5.29 -0.87
N GLU A 91 10.26 4.20 -0.78
CA GLU A 91 11.00 3.78 0.43
C GLU A 91 11.82 4.92 1.05
N LYS A 92 12.49 5.72 0.23
CA LYS A 92 13.33 6.82 0.72
C LYS A 92 12.56 7.91 1.47
N PHE A 93 11.25 8.04 1.19
CA PHE A 93 10.36 9.04 1.80
C PHE A 93 9.49 8.46 2.92
N GLU A 94 9.35 7.13 2.98
CA GLU A 94 8.27 6.48 3.71
C GLU A 94 8.28 6.80 5.20
N TYR A 95 9.45 6.78 5.84
CA TYR A 95 9.55 7.09 7.27
C TYR A 95 9.02 8.50 7.60
N GLU A 96 9.52 9.50 6.89
CA GLU A 96 9.10 10.89 7.13
C GLU A 96 7.66 11.14 6.69
N PHE A 97 7.23 10.45 5.64
CA PHE A 97 5.85 10.54 5.17
C PHE A 97 4.87 10.03 6.24
N VAL A 98 5.09 8.84 6.77
CA VAL A 98 4.23 8.27 7.83
C VAL A 98 4.26 9.15 9.09
N GLN A 99 5.44 9.62 9.49
CA GLN A 99 5.61 10.53 10.62
C GLN A 99 4.78 11.81 10.48
N LYS A 100 4.84 12.45 9.30
CA LYS A 100 4.18 13.74 9.05
C LYS A 100 2.69 13.61 8.77
N SER A 101 2.27 12.53 8.12
CA SER A 101 0.88 12.32 7.68
C SER A 101 0.01 11.60 8.71
N GLY A 102 0.62 10.77 9.58
CA GLY A 102 -0.13 9.94 10.53
C GLY A 102 -0.92 8.79 9.89
N VAL A 103 -0.61 8.44 8.63
CA VAL A 103 -1.25 7.32 7.93
C VAL A 103 -0.99 6.00 8.66
N ARG A 104 -1.96 5.07 8.63
CA ARG A 104 -1.88 3.76 9.30
C ARG A 104 -1.78 2.59 8.35
N VAL A 105 -2.39 2.68 7.18
CA VAL A 105 -2.40 1.59 6.21
C VAL A 105 -1.77 2.07 4.90
N ILE A 106 -0.69 1.41 4.50
CA ILE A 106 0.02 1.71 3.27
C ILE A 106 -0.23 0.56 2.31
N VAL A 107 -0.89 0.81 1.19
CA VAL A 107 -1.19 -0.20 0.18
C VAL A 107 -0.30 0.00 -1.03
N GLY A 108 0.29 -1.08 -1.55
CA GLY A 108 1.14 -0.98 -2.72
C GLY A 108 1.43 -2.30 -3.42
N LYS A 109 2.59 -2.38 -4.07
CA LYS A 109 3.05 -3.56 -4.81
C LYS A 109 4.50 -3.88 -4.49
N GLY A 110 4.76 -5.15 -4.17
CA GLY A 110 6.09 -5.63 -3.80
C GLY A 110 6.46 -5.25 -2.37
N GLY A 111 7.69 -5.54 -1.98
CA GLY A 111 8.21 -5.23 -0.66
C GLY A 111 8.61 -3.77 -0.49
N MET A 112 8.78 -3.39 0.76
CA MET A 112 9.38 -2.15 1.22
C MET A 112 10.59 -2.47 2.10
N GLY A 113 11.40 -1.48 2.42
CA GLY A 113 12.67 -1.65 3.12
C GLY A 113 12.67 -1.14 4.56
N PRO A 114 13.88 -0.96 5.15
CA PRO A 114 14.04 -0.66 6.57
C PRO A 114 13.46 0.68 7.03
N ASN A 115 13.32 1.69 6.16
CA ASN A 115 12.66 2.94 6.54
C ASN A 115 11.17 2.71 6.79
N THR A 116 10.52 1.89 5.96
CA THR A 116 9.11 1.53 6.14
C THR A 116 8.93 0.62 7.36
N GLU A 117 9.82 -0.37 7.59
CA GLU A 117 9.80 -1.21 8.79
C GLU A 117 9.84 -0.36 10.06
N ARG A 118 10.79 0.58 10.09
CA ARG A 118 10.93 1.52 11.20
C ARG A 118 9.71 2.40 11.38
N ALA A 119 9.15 2.93 10.29
CA ALA A 119 7.96 3.76 10.34
C ALA A 119 6.75 3.00 10.86
N CYS A 120 6.51 1.77 10.38
CA CYS A 120 5.44 0.91 10.84
C CYS A 120 5.54 0.65 12.35
N LYS A 121 6.75 0.32 12.83
CA LYS A 121 7.01 0.06 14.24
C LYS A 121 6.85 1.29 15.14
N GLU A 122 7.44 2.42 14.74
CA GLU A 122 7.46 3.63 15.59
C GLU A 122 6.12 4.35 15.62
N PHE A 123 5.39 4.35 14.51
CA PHE A 123 4.14 5.11 14.38
C PHE A 123 2.89 4.24 14.36
N GLY A 124 3.00 2.92 14.49
CA GLY A 124 1.87 1.99 14.51
C GLY A 124 1.12 1.98 13.17
N ALA A 125 1.83 1.67 12.09
CA ALA A 125 1.28 1.52 10.74
C ALA A 125 1.57 0.12 10.19
N ILE A 126 0.95 -0.24 9.05
CA ILE A 126 1.22 -1.48 8.33
C ILE A 126 1.42 -1.20 6.84
N HIS A 127 2.22 -2.03 6.18
CA HIS A 127 2.28 -2.06 4.71
C HIS A 127 1.62 -3.33 4.19
N CYS A 128 0.77 -3.15 3.18
CA CYS A 128 0.01 -4.22 2.54
C CYS A 128 0.31 -4.28 1.04
N VAL A 129 0.36 -5.49 0.50
CA VAL A 129 0.48 -5.71 -0.94
C VAL A 129 -0.90 -5.98 -1.53
N PHE A 130 -1.28 -5.17 -2.53
CA PHE A 130 -2.43 -5.44 -3.39
C PHE A 130 -2.00 -6.29 -4.59
N PRO A 131 -2.75 -7.33 -4.99
CA PRO A 131 -2.42 -8.16 -6.15
C PRO A 131 -2.34 -7.35 -7.44
N ALA A 132 -1.20 -7.43 -8.16
CA ALA A 132 -1.05 -6.78 -9.45
C ALA A 132 -1.91 -7.46 -10.52
N GLY A 133 -2.34 -6.69 -11.54
CA GLY A 133 -3.19 -7.19 -12.62
C GLY A 133 -4.70 -7.05 -12.38
N ASN A 134 -5.12 -6.64 -11.18
CA ASN A 134 -6.53 -6.53 -10.78
C ASN A 134 -7.05 -5.06 -10.79
N ALA A 135 -6.46 -4.19 -11.63
CA ALA A 135 -6.74 -2.76 -11.58
C ALA A 135 -8.20 -2.37 -11.88
N VAL A 136 -8.91 -3.17 -12.67
CA VAL A 136 -10.34 -2.95 -12.95
C VAL A 136 -11.17 -3.43 -11.77
N VAL A 137 -10.85 -4.56 -11.17
CA VAL A 137 -11.53 -5.06 -9.96
C VAL A 137 -11.38 -4.06 -8.82
N ALA A 138 -10.15 -3.58 -8.58
CA ALA A 138 -9.90 -2.54 -7.57
C ALA A 138 -10.75 -1.28 -7.79
N ALA A 139 -10.99 -0.90 -9.05
CA ALA A 139 -11.84 0.25 -9.36
C ALA A 139 -13.32 0.00 -9.01
N THR A 140 -13.81 -1.23 -9.07
CA THR A 140 -15.19 -1.56 -8.67
C THR A 140 -15.40 -1.56 -7.16
N GLU A 141 -14.32 -1.59 -6.37
CA GLU A 141 -14.35 -1.52 -4.92
C GLU A 141 -14.28 -0.06 -4.41
N VAL A 142 -14.09 0.91 -5.32
CA VAL A 142 -14.19 2.36 -5.05
C VAL A 142 -15.64 2.78 -5.23
N GLU A 143 -16.27 3.17 -4.11
CA GLU A 143 -17.68 3.62 -4.12
C GLU A 143 -17.79 5.05 -4.63
N GLU A 144 -16.86 5.92 -4.22
CA GLU A 144 -16.88 7.34 -4.57
C GLU A 144 -15.47 7.93 -4.57
N ILE A 145 -15.23 8.88 -5.47
CA ILE A 145 -14.10 9.81 -5.40
C ILE A 145 -14.62 11.08 -4.73
N VAL A 146 -14.24 11.28 -3.47
CA VAL A 146 -14.71 12.38 -2.64
C VAL A 146 -14.11 13.71 -3.08
N GLU A 147 -12.78 13.72 -3.35
CA GLU A 147 -12.07 14.90 -3.81
C GLU A 147 -10.79 14.55 -4.59
N ALA A 148 -10.30 15.53 -5.35
CA ALA A 148 -9.07 15.45 -6.15
C ALA A 148 -8.19 16.66 -5.88
N GLN A 149 -7.04 16.43 -5.23
CA GLN A 149 -6.11 17.48 -4.82
C GLN A 149 -4.76 17.36 -5.54
N TRP A 150 -4.05 18.49 -5.67
CA TRP A 150 -2.80 18.57 -6.43
C TRP A 150 -2.93 18.10 -7.90
N ARG A 151 -4.02 18.49 -8.54
CA ARG A 151 -4.35 18.14 -9.95
C ARG A 151 -3.31 18.66 -10.95
N ASP A 152 -2.52 19.66 -10.57
CA ASP A 152 -1.40 20.18 -11.35
C ASP A 152 -0.27 19.17 -11.58
N LEU A 153 -0.22 18.09 -10.79
CA LEU A 153 0.74 16.98 -10.96
C LEU A 153 0.35 16.02 -12.09
N GLY A 154 -0.83 16.20 -12.67
CA GLY A 154 -1.40 15.26 -13.65
C GLY A 154 -2.10 14.07 -13.01
N MET A 155 -2.96 13.41 -13.79
CA MET A 155 -3.85 12.34 -13.32
C MET A 155 -3.16 11.25 -12.46
N PRO A 156 -1.99 10.70 -12.83
CA PRO A 156 -1.36 9.62 -12.05
C PRO A 156 -0.76 10.05 -10.72
N GLU A 157 -0.49 11.35 -10.51
CA GLU A 157 0.15 11.88 -9.31
C GLU A 157 -0.80 12.75 -8.47
N THR A 158 -2.00 13.05 -8.98
CA THR A 158 -3.09 13.67 -8.24
C THR A 158 -3.43 12.83 -7.02
N LEU A 159 -3.69 13.47 -5.89
CA LEU A 159 -4.25 12.83 -4.71
C LEU A 159 -5.75 12.62 -4.93
N TRP A 160 -6.14 11.39 -5.24
CA TRP A 160 -7.53 10.98 -5.36
C TRP A 160 -7.98 10.41 -4.02
N HIS A 161 -8.77 11.16 -3.30
CA HIS A 161 -9.36 10.74 -2.03
C HIS A 161 -10.67 10.01 -2.31
N CYS A 162 -10.74 8.76 -1.93
CA CYS A 162 -11.82 7.85 -2.28
C CYS A 162 -12.42 7.21 -1.04
N HIS A 163 -13.71 6.87 -1.14
CA HIS A 163 -14.37 5.95 -0.24
C HIS A 163 -14.39 4.56 -0.85
N VAL A 164 -13.96 3.54 -0.10
CA VAL A 164 -13.85 2.16 -0.58
C VAL A 164 -14.62 1.20 0.31
N ASN A 165 -15.06 0.08 -0.28
CA ASN A 165 -15.80 -0.96 0.42
C ASN A 165 -15.20 -2.34 0.10
N GLU A 166 -14.79 -3.06 1.14
CA GLU A 166 -14.11 -4.35 1.08
C GLU A 166 -12.94 -4.36 0.07
N PHE A 167 -12.20 -3.23 -0.02
CA PHE A 167 -11.07 -3.08 -0.94
C PHE A 167 -9.96 -4.08 -0.60
N GLY A 168 -9.68 -4.99 -1.51
CA GLY A 168 -8.72 -6.08 -1.30
C GLY A 168 -8.88 -7.24 -2.26
N PRO A 169 -8.28 -8.42 -1.95
CA PRO A 169 -7.54 -8.73 -0.72
C PRO A 169 -6.22 -7.99 -0.60
N LEU A 170 -5.85 -7.59 0.60
CA LEU A 170 -4.58 -6.96 0.95
C LEU A 170 -3.74 -7.92 1.79
N ILE A 171 -2.54 -8.25 1.35
CA ILE A 171 -1.63 -9.13 2.10
C ILE A 171 -0.69 -8.26 2.93
N VAL A 172 -0.71 -8.40 4.24
CA VAL A 172 0.17 -7.66 5.16
C VAL A 172 1.61 -8.08 4.93
N SER A 173 2.45 -7.18 4.49
CA SER A 173 3.87 -7.45 4.21
C SER A 173 4.82 -6.84 5.24
N ILE A 174 4.43 -5.77 5.92
CA ILE A 174 5.10 -5.24 7.10
C ILE A 174 4.03 -4.94 8.15
N ASP A 175 4.19 -5.49 9.35
CA ASP A 175 3.25 -5.29 10.45
C ASP A 175 3.67 -4.15 11.39
N ALA A 176 2.84 -3.86 12.39
CA ALA A 176 3.09 -2.80 13.36
C ALA A 176 4.24 -3.12 14.35
N GLU A 177 4.77 -4.34 14.34
CA GLU A 177 5.99 -4.70 15.06
C GLU A 177 7.26 -4.43 14.23
N GLY A 178 7.10 -4.10 12.94
CA GLY A 178 8.16 -3.88 11.98
C GLY A 178 8.71 -5.16 11.35
N ARG A 179 8.02 -6.29 11.50
CA ARG A 179 8.38 -7.54 10.82
C ARG A 179 8.08 -7.39 9.33
N ASN A 180 8.95 -7.97 8.50
CA ASN A 180 8.85 -7.89 7.03
C ASN A 180 8.79 -9.28 6.41
N LEU A 181 7.63 -9.62 5.83
CA LEU A 181 7.37 -10.90 5.17
C LEU A 181 8.38 -11.22 4.05
N PHE A 182 8.78 -10.21 3.29
CA PHE A 182 9.73 -10.39 2.19
C PHE A 182 11.13 -10.71 2.70
N GLU A 183 11.58 -10.04 3.77
CA GLU A 183 12.90 -10.28 4.34
C GLU A 183 12.95 -11.65 5.06
N GLU A 184 11.90 -12.02 5.81
CA GLU A 184 11.83 -13.34 6.43
C GLU A 184 11.83 -14.47 5.37
N ASN A 185 11.06 -14.30 4.29
CA ASN A 185 11.05 -15.26 3.19
C ASN A 185 12.40 -15.32 2.44
N LYS A 186 13.14 -14.22 2.33
CA LYS A 186 14.48 -14.21 1.73
C LYS A 186 15.44 -15.17 2.42
N VAL A 187 15.41 -15.21 3.77
CA VAL A 187 16.25 -16.14 4.53
C VAL A 187 15.94 -17.57 4.13
N ILE A 188 14.65 -17.97 4.16
CA ILE A 188 14.18 -19.29 3.80
C ILE A 188 14.53 -19.67 2.35
N PHE A 189 14.36 -18.73 1.42
CA PHE A 189 14.65 -18.96 0.01
C PHE A 189 16.15 -19.11 -0.25
N ASN A 190 16.99 -18.32 0.42
CA ASN A 190 18.43 -18.41 0.28
C ASN A 190 18.97 -19.75 0.81
N GLU A 191 18.43 -20.28 1.91
CA GLU A 191 18.80 -21.61 2.42
C GLU A 191 18.48 -22.75 1.41
N ARG A 192 17.39 -22.58 0.64
CA ARG A 192 16.95 -23.58 -0.35
C ARG A 192 17.64 -23.42 -1.71
N LYS A 193 18.09 -22.20 -2.02
CA LYS A 193 18.65 -21.82 -3.32
C LYS A 193 19.87 -22.66 -3.71
N GLU A 194 20.82 -22.84 -2.81
CA GLU A 194 22.05 -23.58 -3.08
C GLU A 194 21.75 -25.04 -3.46
N LYS A 195 20.86 -25.69 -2.70
CA LYS A 195 20.42 -27.07 -3.00
C LYS A 195 19.71 -27.17 -4.35
N ALA A 196 18.85 -26.20 -4.68
CA ALA A 196 18.14 -26.15 -5.95
C ALA A 196 19.12 -25.93 -7.13
N ILE A 197 20.12 -25.07 -6.96
CA ILE A 197 21.16 -24.84 -7.96
C ILE A 197 21.99 -26.10 -8.20
N GLU A 198 22.43 -26.78 -7.14
CA GLU A 198 23.17 -28.07 -7.27
C GLU A 198 22.37 -29.11 -8.04
N GLU A 199 21.06 -29.23 -7.78
CA GLU A 199 20.16 -30.15 -8.46
C GLU A 199 20.03 -29.79 -9.97
N ILE A 200 19.77 -28.53 -10.27
CA ILE A 200 19.62 -28.02 -11.63
C ILE A 200 20.91 -28.24 -12.42
N CYS A 201 22.07 -27.93 -11.83
CA CYS A 201 23.37 -28.08 -12.49
C CYS A 201 23.71 -29.53 -12.87
N LYS A 202 23.15 -30.53 -12.18
CA LYS A 202 23.32 -31.95 -12.57
C LYS A 202 22.63 -32.28 -13.89
N HIS A 203 21.57 -31.55 -14.25
CA HIS A 203 20.73 -31.84 -15.41
C HIS A 203 20.90 -30.86 -16.56
N VAL A 204 21.66 -29.78 -16.40
CA VAL A 204 21.83 -28.73 -17.39
C VAL A 204 23.28 -28.72 -17.91
N GLY A 205 23.53 -29.36 -19.04
CA GLY A 205 24.87 -29.60 -19.59
C GLY A 205 25.59 -28.35 -20.12
N PHE A 206 24.97 -27.18 -20.21
CA PHE A 206 25.60 -25.95 -20.68
C PHE A 206 25.99 -24.99 -19.52
N ILE A 207 25.67 -25.35 -18.29
CA ILE A 207 26.15 -24.64 -17.09
C ILE A 207 27.37 -25.41 -16.58
N LYS A 208 28.59 -24.88 -16.87
CA LYS A 208 29.85 -25.39 -16.36
C LYS A 208 30.40 -24.40 -15.34
#